data_f252e80171569f58a8fc7b94d337b55e
#
_entry.id   f252e80171569f58a8fc7b94d337b55e
#
_cell.length_a   1.000
_cell.length_b   1.000
_cell.length_c   1.000
_cell.angle_alpha   90.00
_cell.angle_beta   90.00
_cell.angle_gamma   90.00
#
_symmetry.space_group_name_H-M   'P 1'
#
loop_
_entity.id
_entity.type
_entity.pdbx_description
1 polymer ?
#
loop_
_entity_poly.entity_id
_entity_poly.type
_entity_poly.pdbx_seq_one_letter_code
_entity_poly.pdbx_strand_id
1 'polypeptide(L)'
;GLGNTAFYTTDAANLATPYYNTPQGPQRMHEGLRVALPEEMAGGEVLFSPARALNAEAYPSGGAGMVGDADDVLQLVEALRSGGQGILQPDTVALLRSPHVGAQAQTQGPGWGFGFGGALLVDAEAAQTPQHVGTLTWGGVYGHSWFFDPQAQLSVVILTNTAFEGMCGRYPQQIRDAVYAALQG
;
A
#
# COMPACT_ATOMS: atom_id res chain seq x y z
N GLY A 1 -14.57 -8.97 12.03
CA GLY A 1 -14.12 -9.31 10.66
C GLY A 1 -14.21 -8.10 9.74
N LEU A 2 -13.54 -8.16 8.61
CA LEU A 2 -13.56 -7.10 7.60
C LEU A 2 -14.89 -7.19 6.83
N GLY A 3 -15.74 -6.17 6.97
CA GLY A 3 -17.12 -6.19 6.46
C GLY A 3 -17.25 -5.81 4.99
N ASN A 4 -16.34 -4.98 4.50
CA ASN A 4 -16.37 -4.40 3.16
C ASN A 4 -15.21 -4.88 2.27
N THR A 5 -14.38 -5.80 2.75
CA THR A 5 -13.23 -6.34 2.00
C THR A 5 -13.59 -7.69 1.38
N ALA A 6 -13.52 -7.76 0.06
CA ALA A 6 -13.87 -8.94 -0.73
C ALA A 6 -13.07 -9.01 -2.04
N PHE A 7 -13.14 -10.15 -2.74
CA PHE A 7 -12.50 -10.32 -4.05
C PHE A 7 -13.30 -9.71 -5.20
N TYR A 8 -14.56 -9.35 -4.96
CA TYR A 8 -15.41 -8.61 -5.88
C TYR A 8 -16.54 -7.93 -5.10
N THR A 9 -17.23 -6.99 -5.73
CA THR A 9 -18.42 -6.37 -5.16
C THR A 9 -19.57 -6.36 -6.19
N THR A 10 -20.80 -6.42 -5.69
CA THR A 10 -22.01 -6.17 -6.49
C THR A 10 -22.48 -4.72 -6.37
N ASP A 11 -21.89 -3.94 -5.48
CA ASP A 11 -22.19 -2.54 -5.23
C ASP A 11 -21.30 -1.63 -6.08
N ALA A 12 -21.63 -1.55 -7.36
CA ALA A 12 -20.89 -0.69 -8.30
C ALA A 12 -21.05 0.81 -8.00
N ALA A 13 -22.12 1.20 -7.29
CA ALA A 13 -22.37 2.61 -6.98
C ALA A 13 -21.40 3.18 -5.95
N ASN A 14 -20.94 2.35 -5.02
CA ASN A 14 -19.99 2.72 -3.98
C ASN A 14 -18.52 2.39 -4.37
N LEU A 15 -18.29 1.77 -5.52
CA LEU A 15 -16.93 1.49 -5.98
C LEU A 15 -16.30 2.76 -6.57
N ALA A 16 -15.13 3.13 -6.04
CA ALA A 16 -14.38 4.27 -6.53
C ALA A 16 -13.98 4.08 -8.01
N THR A 17 -14.22 5.12 -8.82
CA THR A 17 -13.79 5.11 -10.22
C THR A 17 -12.28 5.29 -10.30
N PRO A 18 -11.52 4.37 -10.91
CA PRO A 18 -10.07 4.49 -11.01
C PRO A 18 -9.66 5.42 -12.17
N TYR A 19 -8.58 6.17 -11.91
CA TYR A 19 -7.97 7.11 -12.84
C TYR A 19 -6.47 6.83 -13.01
N TYR A 20 -5.88 7.37 -14.04
CA TYR A 20 -4.44 7.44 -14.24
C TYR A 20 -4.03 8.83 -14.75
N ASN A 21 -2.83 9.27 -14.41
CA ASN A 21 -2.32 10.55 -14.83
C ASN A 21 -1.77 10.50 -16.25
N THR A 22 -2.08 11.55 -17.03
CA THR A 22 -1.50 11.79 -18.36
C THR A 22 -0.97 13.23 -18.42
N PRO A 23 -0.16 13.59 -19.43
CA PRO A 23 0.25 14.98 -19.63
C PRO A 23 -0.90 15.97 -19.79
N GLN A 24 -2.10 15.48 -20.16
CA GLN A 24 -3.32 16.28 -20.31
C GLN A 24 -4.19 16.30 -19.06
N GLY A 25 -3.74 15.66 -17.96
CA GLY A 25 -4.47 15.52 -16.70
C GLY A 25 -4.98 14.09 -16.45
N PRO A 26 -5.69 13.87 -15.34
CA PRO A 26 -6.18 12.54 -14.97
C PRO A 26 -7.26 12.07 -15.95
N GLN A 27 -7.16 10.82 -16.37
CA GLN A 27 -8.14 10.16 -17.23
C GLN A 27 -8.70 8.92 -16.55
N ARG A 28 -9.97 8.65 -16.77
CA ARG A 28 -10.65 7.46 -16.27
C ARG A 28 -10.04 6.20 -16.90
N MET A 29 -9.77 5.19 -16.09
CA MET A 29 -9.32 3.89 -16.59
C MET A 29 -10.45 3.18 -17.34
N HIS A 30 -10.06 2.49 -18.40
CA HIS A 30 -10.89 1.52 -19.12
C HIS A 30 -10.31 0.13 -18.97
N GLU A 31 -11.10 -0.87 -19.29
CA GLU A 31 -10.67 -2.27 -19.29
C GLU A 31 -9.55 -2.49 -20.30
N GLY A 32 -8.51 -3.21 -19.87
CA GLY A 32 -7.35 -3.49 -20.72
C GLY A 32 -6.37 -2.31 -20.89
N LEU A 33 -6.51 -1.24 -20.12
CA LEU A 33 -5.57 -0.11 -20.14
C LEU A 33 -4.17 -0.59 -19.77
N ARG A 34 -3.17 -0.20 -20.57
CA ARG A 34 -1.75 -0.39 -20.29
C ARG A 34 -1.11 0.93 -19.93
N VAL A 35 -0.44 0.98 -18.80
CA VAL A 35 0.27 2.17 -18.32
C VAL A 35 1.72 1.78 -18.01
N ALA A 36 2.65 2.55 -18.57
CA ALA A 36 4.07 2.37 -18.28
C ALA A 36 4.33 2.53 -16.77
N LEU A 37 5.17 1.67 -16.24
CA LEU A 37 5.69 1.83 -14.88
C LEU A 37 6.53 3.11 -14.79
N PRO A 38 6.53 3.80 -13.63
CA PRO A 38 7.51 4.85 -13.37
C PRO A 38 8.94 4.37 -13.64
N GLU A 39 9.80 5.27 -14.13
CA GLU A 39 11.19 4.91 -14.52
C GLU A 39 11.96 4.26 -13.37
N GLU A 40 11.70 4.66 -12.13
CA GLU A 40 12.33 4.14 -10.91
C GLU A 40 11.98 2.67 -10.64
N MET A 41 10.95 2.13 -11.27
CA MET A 41 10.48 0.75 -11.12
C MET A 41 11.02 -0.21 -12.19
N ALA A 42 12.19 0.08 -12.76
CA ALA A 42 12.92 -0.77 -13.71
C ALA A 42 12.19 -1.03 -15.07
N GLY A 43 11.27 -0.20 -15.44
CA GLY A 43 10.54 -0.28 -16.73
C GLY A 43 9.44 -1.35 -16.75
N GLY A 44 8.79 -1.47 -17.89
CA GLY A 44 7.64 -2.35 -18.08
C GLY A 44 6.31 -1.60 -18.07
N GLU A 45 5.22 -2.35 -18.02
CA GLU A 45 3.87 -1.79 -18.00
C GLU A 45 2.94 -2.61 -17.09
N VAL A 46 1.92 -1.95 -16.57
CA VAL A 46 0.81 -2.59 -15.86
C VAL A 46 -0.41 -2.63 -16.77
N LEU A 47 -1.01 -3.81 -16.86
CA LEU A 47 -2.31 -4.03 -17.47
C LEU A 47 -3.39 -3.87 -16.41
N PHE A 48 -4.20 -2.82 -16.52
CA PHE A 48 -5.30 -2.57 -15.60
C PHE A 48 -6.59 -3.23 -16.08
N SER A 49 -7.36 -3.76 -15.13
CA SER A 49 -8.65 -4.43 -15.35
C SER A 49 -9.66 -3.95 -14.29
N PRO A 50 -10.20 -2.73 -14.41
CA PRO A 50 -11.18 -2.21 -13.45
C PRO A 50 -12.45 -3.07 -13.33
N ALA A 51 -12.88 -3.71 -14.42
CA ALA A 51 -14.07 -4.57 -14.43
C ALA A 51 -13.91 -5.81 -13.54
N ARG A 52 -12.67 -6.21 -13.21
CA ARG A 52 -12.40 -7.33 -12.31
C ARG A 52 -13.09 -7.17 -10.95
N ALA A 53 -13.15 -5.95 -10.42
CA ALA A 53 -13.78 -5.65 -9.14
C ALA A 53 -15.27 -6.00 -9.08
N LEU A 54 -15.92 -6.13 -10.25
CA LEU A 54 -17.34 -6.46 -10.40
C LEU A 54 -17.58 -7.87 -10.92
N ASN A 55 -16.52 -8.67 -11.09
CA ASN A 55 -16.61 -10.00 -11.67
C ASN A 55 -16.41 -11.09 -10.61
N ALA A 56 -17.51 -11.76 -10.21
CA ALA A 56 -17.48 -12.85 -9.24
C ALA A 56 -16.69 -14.08 -9.71
N GLU A 57 -16.53 -14.26 -11.05
CA GLU A 57 -15.80 -15.38 -11.64
C GLU A 57 -14.28 -15.09 -11.79
N ALA A 58 -13.84 -13.86 -11.46
CA ALA A 58 -12.42 -13.53 -11.51
C ALA A 58 -11.65 -14.32 -10.45
N TYR A 59 -10.45 -14.76 -10.80
CA TYR A 59 -9.57 -15.46 -9.85
C TYR A 59 -9.39 -14.64 -8.57
N PRO A 60 -9.67 -15.17 -7.37
CA PRO A 60 -9.55 -14.45 -6.11
C PRO A 60 -8.07 -14.24 -5.74
N SER A 61 -7.54 -13.09 -6.11
CA SER A 61 -6.14 -12.72 -5.87
C SER A 61 -6.03 -11.69 -4.74
N GLY A 62 -5.45 -12.09 -3.62
CA GLY A 62 -5.14 -11.18 -2.51
C GLY A 62 -4.02 -10.18 -2.83
N GLY A 63 -3.23 -10.44 -3.88
CA GLY A 63 -2.14 -9.56 -4.30
C GLY A 63 -2.61 -8.40 -5.21
N ALA A 64 -3.63 -8.63 -6.02
CA ALA A 64 -4.14 -7.61 -6.94
C ALA A 64 -5.54 -7.97 -7.45
N GLY A 65 -6.59 -7.75 -6.68
CA GLY A 65 -7.93 -8.12 -7.11
C GLY A 65 -8.99 -8.02 -6.03
N MET A 66 -8.65 -7.38 -4.93
CA MET A 66 -9.60 -7.14 -3.86
C MET A 66 -10.19 -5.73 -3.96
N VAL A 67 -11.38 -5.58 -3.41
CA VAL A 67 -12.02 -4.30 -3.08
C VAL A 67 -12.11 -4.20 -1.56
N GLY A 68 -12.13 -2.98 -1.03
CA GLY A 68 -12.23 -2.74 0.40
C GLY A 68 -12.32 -1.24 0.69
N ASP A 69 -12.47 -0.90 1.95
CA ASP A 69 -12.43 0.48 2.42
C ASP A 69 -11.26 0.73 3.38
N ALA A 70 -11.08 2.00 3.76
CA ALA A 70 -9.98 2.41 4.62
C ALA A 70 -10.09 1.81 6.02
N ASP A 71 -11.29 1.67 6.55
CA ASP A 71 -11.53 1.17 7.91
C ASP A 71 -11.15 -0.31 8.02
N ASP A 72 -11.53 -1.12 7.04
CA ASP A 72 -11.16 -2.54 6.99
C ASP A 72 -9.64 -2.73 6.86
N VAL A 73 -9.00 -1.97 5.95
CA VAL A 73 -7.54 -2.04 5.79
C VAL A 73 -6.83 -1.55 7.05
N LEU A 74 -7.34 -0.48 7.69
CA LEU A 74 -6.77 0.03 8.94
C LEU A 74 -6.88 -1.00 10.08
N GLN A 75 -8.01 -1.72 10.19
CA GLN A 75 -8.16 -2.81 11.16
C GLN A 75 -7.10 -3.90 10.96
N LEU A 76 -6.82 -4.29 9.72
CA LEU A 76 -5.79 -5.28 9.41
C LEU A 76 -4.39 -4.75 9.76
N VAL A 77 -4.05 -3.54 9.32
CA VAL A 77 -2.75 -2.90 9.55
C VAL A 77 -2.51 -2.71 11.05
N GLU A 78 -3.53 -2.29 11.80
CA GLU A 78 -3.47 -2.12 13.25
C GLU A 78 -3.32 -3.46 13.98
N ALA A 79 -3.99 -4.51 13.52
CA ALA A 79 -3.81 -5.85 14.08
C ALA A 79 -2.36 -6.34 13.89
N LEU A 80 -1.75 -6.09 12.72
CA LEU A 80 -0.34 -6.42 12.48
C LEU A 80 0.60 -5.59 13.36
N ARG A 81 0.35 -4.29 13.51
CA ARG A 81 1.14 -3.41 14.39
C ARG A 81 1.09 -3.88 15.84
N SER A 82 -0.09 -4.28 16.32
CA SER A 82 -0.36 -4.65 17.70
C SER A 82 -0.07 -6.12 18.04
N GLY A 83 0.72 -6.82 17.21
CA GLY A 83 1.17 -8.19 17.49
C GLY A 83 0.24 -9.30 17.01
N GLY A 84 -0.62 -9.02 16.02
CA GLY A 84 -1.41 -10.02 15.30
C GLY A 84 -2.87 -10.16 15.76
N GLN A 85 -3.22 -9.73 16.97
CA GLN A 85 -4.59 -9.68 17.53
C GLN A 85 -5.49 -10.88 17.16
N GLY A 86 -4.97 -12.10 17.26
CA GLY A 86 -5.70 -13.32 16.94
C GLY A 86 -5.75 -13.72 15.46
N ILE A 87 -5.24 -12.87 14.55
CA ILE A 87 -5.08 -13.20 13.13
C ILE A 87 -3.77 -13.98 12.91
N LEU A 88 -2.69 -13.51 13.55
CA LEU A 88 -1.36 -14.13 13.52
C LEU A 88 -0.80 -14.27 14.93
N GLN A 89 0.10 -15.23 15.11
CA GLN A 89 0.87 -15.33 16.34
C GLN A 89 1.92 -14.20 16.41
N PRO A 90 2.28 -13.70 17.61
CA PRO A 90 3.28 -12.64 17.77
C PRO A 90 4.62 -12.94 17.10
N ASP A 91 5.09 -14.18 17.17
CA ASP A 91 6.33 -14.61 16.51
C ASP A 91 6.23 -14.52 14.97
N THR A 92 5.05 -14.81 14.41
CA THR A 92 4.80 -14.65 12.98
C THR A 92 4.81 -13.17 12.59
N VAL A 93 4.25 -12.29 13.41
CA VAL A 93 4.31 -10.84 13.18
C VAL A 93 5.75 -10.33 13.28
N ALA A 94 6.55 -10.85 14.21
CA ALA A 94 7.98 -10.53 14.29
C ALA A 94 8.73 -10.93 13.01
N LEU A 95 8.41 -12.07 12.41
CA LEU A 95 8.96 -12.49 11.12
C LEU A 95 8.53 -11.55 9.96
N LEU A 96 7.26 -11.10 9.94
CA LEU A 96 6.82 -10.13 8.93
C LEU A 96 7.66 -8.84 8.96
N ARG A 97 8.13 -8.44 10.13
CA ARG A 97 8.86 -7.21 10.42
C ARG A 97 10.38 -7.42 10.53
N SER A 98 10.89 -8.54 10.10
CA SER A 98 12.32 -8.82 10.06
C SER A 98 12.85 -8.73 8.63
N PRO A 99 14.08 -8.22 8.41
CA PRO A 99 14.68 -8.19 7.08
C PRO A 99 15.05 -9.63 6.67
N HIS A 100 14.45 -10.11 5.58
CA HIS A 100 14.70 -11.45 5.05
C HIS A 100 15.43 -11.45 3.70
N VAL A 101 15.60 -10.27 3.12
CA VAL A 101 16.30 -10.07 1.85
C VAL A 101 17.49 -9.16 2.14
N GLY A 102 18.64 -9.44 1.53
CA GLY A 102 19.87 -8.69 1.77
C GLY A 102 19.77 -7.22 1.33
N ALA A 103 20.86 -6.48 1.52
CA ALA A 103 20.94 -5.03 1.28
C ALA A 103 20.60 -4.59 -0.16
N GLN A 104 20.55 -5.52 -1.11
CA GLN A 104 20.12 -5.27 -2.49
C GLN A 104 18.62 -4.99 -2.64
N ALA A 105 17.81 -5.34 -1.62
CA ALA A 105 16.35 -5.17 -1.68
C ALA A 105 15.93 -3.77 -1.23
N GLN A 106 16.35 -2.76 -1.96
CA GLN A 106 16.01 -1.35 -1.72
C GLN A 106 14.69 -0.98 -2.42
N THR A 107 13.59 -1.66 -2.07
CA THR A 107 12.30 -1.51 -2.76
C THR A 107 11.69 -0.12 -2.66
N GLN A 108 12.10 0.67 -1.66
CA GLN A 108 11.67 2.06 -1.47
C GLN A 108 12.89 3.02 -1.50
N GLY A 109 14.04 2.54 -2.00
CA GLY A 109 15.30 3.27 -2.03
C GLY A 109 16.23 2.99 -0.83
N PRO A 110 17.27 3.83 -0.63
CA PRO A 110 18.22 3.68 0.47
C PRO A 110 17.52 3.62 1.84
N GLY A 111 18.05 2.81 2.74
CA GLY A 111 17.50 2.65 4.09
C GLY A 111 16.31 1.71 4.21
N TRP A 112 15.81 1.19 3.10
CA TRP A 112 14.71 0.24 3.07
C TRP A 112 15.17 -1.17 2.74
N GLY A 113 14.73 -2.14 3.50
CA GLY A 113 14.83 -3.57 3.22
C GLY A 113 13.48 -4.17 2.86
N PHE A 114 13.35 -5.49 2.96
CA PHE A 114 12.10 -6.18 2.66
C PHE A 114 11.88 -7.34 3.65
N GLY A 115 10.69 -7.36 4.27
CA GLY A 115 10.19 -8.44 5.09
C GLY A 115 9.12 -9.25 4.38
N PHE A 116 8.51 -10.21 5.06
CA PHE A 116 7.38 -10.95 4.48
C PHE A 116 6.10 -10.11 4.34
N GLY A 117 6.00 -9.01 5.07
CA GLY A 117 4.82 -8.13 5.04
C GLY A 117 4.91 -6.97 4.05
N GLY A 118 6.10 -6.63 3.55
CA GLY A 118 6.32 -5.48 2.67
C GLY A 118 7.71 -4.85 2.86
N ALA A 119 7.87 -3.61 2.42
CA ALA A 119 9.08 -2.83 2.62
C ALA A 119 9.26 -2.48 4.11
N LEU A 120 10.44 -2.73 4.62
CA LEU A 120 10.81 -2.54 6.02
C LEU A 120 11.87 -1.45 6.13
N LEU A 121 11.62 -0.43 6.93
CA LEU A 121 12.60 0.61 7.23
C LEU A 121 13.67 0.06 8.17
N VAL A 122 14.91 0.03 7.69
CA VAL A 122 16.08 -0.47 8.45
C VAL A 122 17.06 0.63 8.83
N ASP A 123 17.06 1.76 8.09
CA ASP A 123 17.89 2.93 8.35
C ASP A 123 17.11 4.21 7.97
N ALA A 124 16.62 4.93 8.96
CA ALA A 124 15.80 6.12 8.77
C ALA A 124 16.60 7.31 8.23
N GLU A 125 17.89 7.41 8.57
CA GLU A 125 18.77 8.48 8.09
C GLU A 125 19.05 8.29 6.59
N ALA A 126 19.44 7.10 6.18
CA ALA A 126 19.65 6.78 4.77
C ALA A 126 18.36 6.92 3.94
N ALA A 127 17.20 6.62 4.52
CA ALA A 127 15.89 6.76 3.88
C ALA A 127 15.38 8.21 3.85
N GLN A 128 16.01 9.13 4.57
CA GLN A 128 15.58 10.53 4.71
C GLN A 128 14.09 10.65 5.06
N THR A 129 13.62 9.90 6.03
CA THR A 129 12.22 9.83 6.43
C THR A 129 12.05 10.16 7.93
N PRO A 130 10.93 10.80 8.34
CA PRO A 130 10.63 10.99 9.75
C PRO A 130 10.15 9.71 10.47
N GLN A 131 9.95 8.63 9.73
CA GLN A 131 9.50 7.35 10.26
C GLN A 131 10.61 6.67 11.08
N HIS A 132 10.24 5.79 11.99
CA HIS A 132 11.19 5.05 12.81
C HIS A 132 11.57 3.70 12.19
N VAL A 133 12.79 3.24 12.49
CA VAL A 133 13.23 1.89 12.13
C VAL A 133 12.23 0.85 12.63
N GLY A 134 11.91 -0.11 11.80
CA GLY A 134 10.85 -1.10 12.04
C GLY A 134 9.48 -0.72 11.46
N THR A 135 9.35 0.46 10.84
CA THR A 135 8.17 0.79 10.04
C THR A 135 8.04 -0.18 8.88
N LEU A 136 6.84 -0.74 8.72
CA LEU A 136 6.46 -1.58 7.59
C LEU A 136 5.47 -0.81 6.70
N THR A 137 5.68 -0.88 5.39
CA THR A 137 4.85 -0.19 4.39
C THR A 137 4.66 -1.03 3.14
N TRP A 138 3.55 -0.84 2.47
CA TRP A 138 3.33 -1.30 1.11
C TRP A 138 2.28 -0.47 0.41
N GLY A 139 2.08 -0.72 -0.88
CA GLY A 139 1.10 -0.02 -1.69
C GLY A 139 0.60 -0.86 -2.86
N GLY A 140 -0.35 -0.32 -3.59
CA GLY A 140 -0.95 -0.95 -4.76
C GLY A 140 -1.04 -0.01 -5.95
N VAL A 141 -0.87 -0.57 -7.15
CA VAL A 141 -0.80 0.18 -8.42
C VAL A 141 -2.05 0.99 -8.74
N TYR A 142 -3.21 0.67 -8.14
CA TYR A 142 -4.44 1.46 -8.28
C TYR A 142 -4.43 2.76 -7.46
N GLY A 143 -3.36 3.02 -6.67
CA GLY A 143 -3.15 4.30 -6.01
C GLY A 143 -3.38 4.28 -4.51
N HIS A 144 -3.09 3.18 -3.84
CA HIS A 144 -3.19 3.11 -2.39
C HIS A 144 -1.86 2.74 -1.75
N SER A 145 -1.70 3.17 -0.50
CA SER A 145 -0.57 2.81 0.35
C SER A 145 -1.00 2.73 1.81
N TRP A 146 -0.19 2.06 2.59
CA TRP A 146 -0.34 1.99 4.03
C TRP A 146 1.03 1.86 4.69
N PHE A 147 1.11 2.28 5.92
CA PHE A 147 2.25 1.96 6.77
C PHE A 147 1.82 1.85 8.22
N PHE A 148 2.61 1.14 9.01
CA PHE A 148 2.55 1.25 10.45
C PHE A 148 3.96 1.44 11.02
N ASP A 149 4.04 2.30 12.04
CA ASP A 149 5.24 2.61 12.80
C ASP A 149 5.04 2.13 14.23
N PRO A 150 5.70 1.04 14.64
CA PRO A 150 5.52 0.50 15.98
C PRO A 150 6.03 1.40 17.09
N GLN A 151 7.07 2.19 16.82
CA GLN A 151 7.66 3.10 17.80
C GLN A 151 6.76 4.31 18.05
N ALA A 152 6.21 4.89 16.97
CA ALA A 152 5.22 5.97 17.08
C ALA A 152 3.82 5.48 17.50
N GLN A 153 3.60 4.15 17.59
CA GLN A 153 2.29 3.52 17.81
C GLN A 153 1.24 3.99 16.80
N LEU A 154 1.64 4.13 15.55
CA LEU A 154 0.86 4.74 14.49
C LEU A 154 0.58 3.75 13.35
N SER A 155 -0.65 3.74 12.87
CA SER A 155 -1.08 3.06 11.65
C SER A 155 -1.74 4.06 10.72
N VAL A 156 -1.37 4.05 9.44
CA VAL A 156 -1.89 4.98 8.43
C VAL A 156 -2.28 4.20 7.19
N VAL A 157 -3.47 4.48 6.67
CA VAL A 157 -3.98 3.98 5.40
C VAL A 157 -4.34 5.15 4.50
N ILE A 158 -3.86 5.11 3.27
CA ILE A 158 -4.08 6.15 2.27
C ILE A 158 -4.71 5.50 1.05
N LEU A 159 -5.98 5.78 0.80
CA LEU A 159 -6.69 5.31 -0.38
C LEU A 159 -6.92 6.46 -1.33
N THR A 160 -6.33 6.36 -2.52
CA THR A 160 -6.65 7.21 -3.66
C THR A 160 -7.21 6.36 -4.79
N ASN A 161 -7.72 6.99 -5.82
CA ASN A 161 -8.21 6.30 -7.00
C ASN A 161 -7.36 6.59 -8.25
N THR A 162 -6.14 7.09 -8.07
CA THR A 162 -5.24 7.45 -9.18
C THR A 162 -4.02 6.54 -9.19
N ALA A 163 -3.87 5.78 -10.27
CA ALA A 163 -2.78 4.83 -10.45
C ALA A 163 -1.41 5.45 -10.15
N PHE A 164 -0.59 4.69 -9.45
CA PHE A 164 0.76 5.02 -8.98
C PHE A 164 0.82 6.20 -8.01
N GLU A 165 -0.02 7.24 -8.12
CA GLU A 165 0.08 8.44 -7.28
C GLU A 165 0.00 8.10 -5.79
N GLY A 166 -0.99 7.33 -5.36
CA GLY A 166 -1.13 6.94 -3.95
C GLY A 166 -0.15 5.85 -3.49
N MET A 167 0.55 5.18 -4.42
CA MET A 167 1.54 4.14 -4.13
C MET A 167 2.96 4.72 -4.01
N CYS A 168 3.42 5.46 -5.02
CA CYS A 168 4.79 5.95 -5.14
C CYS A 168 4.89 7.42 -5.60
N GLY A 169 3.77 8.13 -5.72
CA GLY A 169 3.74 9.55 -6.04
C GLY A 169 4.11 10.45 -4.85
N ARG A 170 3.92 11.74 -5.04
CA ARG A 170 4.21 12.74 -3.99
C ARG A 170 3.19 12.73 -2.85
N TYR A 171 1.95 12.33 -3.13
CA TYR A 171 0.85 12.40 -2.18
C TYR A 171 1.09 11.58 -0.89
N PRO A 172 1.46 10.29 -0.95
CA PRO A 172 1.73 9.52 0.27
C PRO A 172 2.90 10.08 1.09
N GLN A 173 3.90 10.67 0.44
CA GLN A 173 5.00 11.33 1.15
C GLN A 173 4.53 12.59 1.89
N GLN A 174 3.70 13.41 1.25
CA GLN A 174 3.12 14.61 1.87
C GLN A 174 2.22 14.27 3.06
N ILE A 175 1.40 13.22 2.95
CA ILE A 175 0.58 12.73 4.06
C ILE A 175 1.45 12.24 5.20
N ARG A 176 2.46 11.43 4.92
CA ARG A 176 3.44 10.97 5.93
C ARG A 176 4.04 12.16 6.68
N ASP A 177 4.58 13.11 5.95
CA ASP A 177 5.27 14.25 6.54
C ASP A 177 4.32 15.10 7.38
N ALA A 178 3.09 15.33 6.92
CA ALA A 178 2.07 16.05 7.68
C ALA A 178 1.66 15.33 8.97
N VAL A 179 1.52 14.01 8.92
CA VAL A 179 1.19 13.18 10.09
C VAL A 179 2.31 13.27 11.13
N TYR A 180 3.57 13.10 10.73
CA TYR A 180 4.69 13.18 11.68
C TYR A 180 4.91 14.59 12.21
N ALA A 181 4.67 15.63 11.42
CA ALA A 181 4.70 17.00 11.90
C ALA A 181 3.64 17.25 13.00
N ALA A 182 2.45 16.70 12.84
CA ALA A 182 1.38 16.80 13.82
C ALA A 182 1.64 16.04 15.14
N LEU A 183 2.50 15.01 15.11
CA LEU A 183 2.90 14.30 16.34
C LEU A 183 3.94 15.03 17.17
N GLN A 184 4.60 16.06 16.61
CA GLN A 184 5.67 16.83 17.27
C GLN A 184 5.15 18.13 17.90
N GLY A 185 3.93 18.53 17.60
CA GLY A 185 3.28 19.76 18.11
C GLY A 185 2.33 19.48 19.24
#